data_024ffb5655e30bdafabf53b83195e6df
#
_entry.id   024ffb5655e30bdafabf53b83195e6df
#
_cell.length_a   1.000
_cell.length_b   1.000
_cell.length_c   1.000
_cell.angle_alpha   90.00
_cell.angle_beta   90.00
_cell.angle_gamma   90.00
#
_symmetry.space_group_name_H-M   'P 1'
#
loop_
_entity.id
_entity.type
_entity.pdbx_description
1 polymer ?
#
loop_
_entity_poly.entity_id
_entity_poly.type
_entity_poly.pdbx_seq_one_letter_code
_entity_poly.pdbx_strand_id
1 'polypeptide(L)'
;MARYTTTVRSEQPASVAFAFVADLSNLPQWDPGVQKVSQLRGDGLGAESAYEVVLSGVGNTRLVYEMTEFDGEALTAKLVATHSWFRSIDTISATGDDDGSDVTYDATLELRSPLALLDPLLGLAFKRIGDRAAAGLIRTLDGAAVG
;
A
#
# COMPACT_ATOMS: atom_id res chain seq x y z
N MET A 1 -14.20 0.45 10.62
CA MET A 1 -13.27 -0.11 9.62
C MET A 1 -13.35 0.72 8.34
N ALA A 2 -12.23 1.19 7.85
CA ALA A 2 -12.18 1.95 6.60
C ALA A 2 -11.42 1.14 5.55
N ARG A 3 -11.89 1.21 4.31
CA ARG A 3 -11.27 0.47 3.20
C ARG A 3 -11.13 1.39 2.00
N TYR A 4 -9.99 1.30 1.34
CA TYR A 4 -9.74 2.00 0.10
C TYR A 4 -9.15 1.01 -0.92
N THR A 5 -9.75 0.96 -2.10
CA THR A 5 -9.27 0.09 -3.17
C THR A 5 -9.09 0.93 -4.44
N THR A 6 -7.96 0.78 -5.10
CA THR A 6 -7.71 1.42 -6.39
C THR A 6 -7.04 0.43 -7.33
N THR A 7 -7.38 0.52 -8.60
CA THR A 7 -6.72 -0.24 -9.67
C THR A 7 -6.15 0.74 -10.67
N VAL A 8 -4.87 0.57 -10.99
CA VAL A 8 -4.14 1.45 -11.91
C VAL A 8 -3.67 0.64 -13.10
N ARG A 9 -3.97 1.11 -14.30
CA ARG A 9 -3.47 0.52 -15.54
C ARG A 9 -2.06 1.03 -15.81
N SER A 10 -1.13 0.12 -16.09
CA SER A 10 0.25 0.43 -16.42
C SER A 10 0.61 -0.21 -17.76
N GLU A 11 1.48 0.44 -18.52
CA GLU A 11 2.03 -0.15 -19.74
C GLU A 11 3.19 -1.11 -19.43
N GLN A 12 3.65 -1.14 -18.19
CA GLN A 12 4.71 -2.05 -17.76
C GLN A 12 4.20 -3.48 -17.65
N PRO A 13 5.09 -4.47 -17.83
CA PRO A 13 4.73 -5.87 -17.55
C PRO A 13 4.20 -6.05 -16.15
N ALA A 14 3.26 -6.98 -15.97
CA ALA A 14 2.62 -7.21 -14.68
C ALA A 14 3.63 -7.50 -13.56
N SER A 15 4.65 -8.29 -13.84
CA SER A 15 5.67 -8.63 -12.84
C SER A 15 6.49 -7.41 -12.42
N VAL A 16 6.79 -6.51 -13.35
CA VAL A 16 7.56 -5.30 -13.07
C VAL A 16 6.73 -4.32 -12.25
N ALA A 17 5.49 -4.07 -12.66
CA ALA A 17 4.60 -3.16 -11.95
C ALA A 17 4.29 -3.69 -10.53
N PHE A 18 4.02 -4.99 -10.40
CA PHE A 18 3.77 -5.60 -9.11
C PHE A 18 4.98 -5.45 -8.17
N ALA A 19 6.18 -5.79 -8.66
CA ALA A 19 7.38 -5.73 -7.84
C ALA A 19 7.64 -4.29 -7.34
N PHE A 20 7.38 -3.30 -8.16
CA PHE A 20 7.55 -1.90 -7.78
C PHE A 20 6.59 -1.50 -6.67
N VAL A 21 5.31 -1.83 -6.82
CA VAL A 21 4.27 -1.40 -5.87
C VAL A 21 4.36 -2.20 -4.56
N ALA A 22 4.64 -3.49 -4.64
CA ALA A 22 4.71 -4.35 -3.45
C ALA A 22 5.94 -4.08 -2.58
N ASP A 23 7.01 -3.57 -3.15
CA ASP A 23 8.21 -3.19 -2.40
C ASP A 23 7.97 -1.84 -1.71
N LEU A 24 7.70 -1.87 -0.42
CA LEU A 24 7.39 -0.65 0.33
C LEU A 24 8.54 0.35 0.37
N SER A 25 9.75 -0.06 0.05
CA SER A 25 10.88 0.87 -0.08
C SER A 25 10.62 1.92 -1.16
N ASN A 26 9.72 1.65 -2.09
CA ASN A 26 9.35 2.58 -3.15
C ASN A 26 8.19 3.53 -2.77
N LEU A 27 7.54 3.31 -1.62
CA LEU A 27 6.40 4.13 -1.19
C LEU A 27 6.63 5.63 -1.28
N PRO A 28 7.78 6.17 -0.83
CA PRO A 28 7.99 7.62 -0.90
C PRO A 28 7.95 8.19 -2.31
N GLN A 29 8.12 7.35 -3.33
CA GLN A 29 8.09 7.80 -4.72
C GLN A 29 6.67 8.09 -5.22
N TRP A 30 5.65 7.47 -4.61
CA TRP A 30 4.29 7.62 -5.11
C TRP A 30 3.25 8.00 -4.05
N ASP A 31 3.52 7.78 -2.78
CA ASP A 31 2.58 8.12 -1.70
C ASP A 31 3.06 9.36 -0.95
N PRO A 32 2.40 10.52 -1.14
CA PRO A 32 2.80 11.75 -0.46
C PRO A 32 2.59 11.71 1.06
N GLY A 33 1.81 10.77 1.57
CA GLY A 33 1.61 10.56 2.99
C GLY A 33 2.78 9.85 3.67
N VAL A 34 3.78 9.39 2.92
CA VAL A 34 4.92 8.65 3.43
C VAL A 34 6.18 9.50 3.30
N GLN A 35 6.86 9.71 4.44
CA GLN A 35 8.10 10.50 4.47
C GLN A 35 9.31 9.65 4.08
N LYS A 36 9.45 8.48 4.69
CA LYS A 36 10.53 7.55 4.36
C LYS A 36 10.18 6.12 4.76
N VAL A 37 10.87 5.16 4.16
CA VAL A 37 10.75 3.74 4.49
C VAL A 37 12.14 3.15 4.68
N SER A 38 12.30 2.32 5.70
CA SER A 38 13.52 1.55 5.94
C SER A 38 13.15 0.07 6.04
N GLN A 39 13.84 -0.78 5.29
CA GLN A 39 13.61 -2.22 5.40
C GLN A 39 14.30 -2.76 6.63
N LEU A 40 13.54 -3.36 7.54
CA LEU A 40 14.04 -3.88 8.82
C LEU A 40 14.46 -5.34 8.73
N ARG A 41 13.82 -6.10 7.85
CA ARG A 41 14.05 -7.52 7.71
C ARG A 41 13.86 -7.94 6.27
N GLY A 42 14.67 -8.87 5.79
CA GLY A 42 14.66 -9.30 4.40
C GLY A 42 15.43 -8.37 3.48
N ASP A 43 15.43 -8.68 2.19
CA ASP A 43 16.09 -7.89 1.16
C ASP A 43 15.17 -7.84 -0.06
N GLY A 44 14.37 -6.77 -0.12
CA GLY A 44 13.35 -6.62 -1.15
C GLY A 44 12.08 -7.40 -0.81
N LEU A 45 11.46 -7.99 -1.84
CA LEU A 45 10.20 -8.71 -1.71
C LEU A 45 10.40 -10.10 -1.11
N GLY A 46 9.41 -10.55 -0.38
CA GLY A 46 9.37 -11.91 0.13
C GLY A 46 8.56 -11.99 1.43
N ALA A 47 8.04 -13.19 1.71
CA ALA A 47 7.39 -13.44 3.00
C ALA A 47 8.40 -13.17 4.12
N GLU A 48 7.92 -12.64 5.23
CA GLU A 48 8.72 -12.25 6.40
C GLU A 48 9.55 -10.97 6.22
N SER A 49 9.50 -10.30 5.06
CA SER A 49 10.07 -8.96 4.94
C SER A 49 9.33 -7.99 5.85
N ALA A 50 10.05 -7.04 6.43
CA ALA A 50 9.48 -6.04 7.31
C ALA A 50 10.03 -4.66 6.98
N TYR A 51 9.17 -3.64 7.07
CA TYR A 51 9.49 -2.27 6.70
C TYR A 51 9.02 -1.32 7.80
N GLU A 52 9.86 -0.36 8.16
CA GLU A 52 9.42 0.76 8.98
C GLU A 52 9.03 1.91 8.07
N VAL A 53 7.76 2.32 8.17
CA VAL A 53 7.20 3.41 7.37
C VAL A 53 6.97 4.60 8.27
N VAL A 54 7.56 5.75 7.93
CA VAL A 54 7.37 7.00 8.65
C VAL A 54 6.38 7.85 7.88
N LEU A 55 5.24 8.16 8.52
CA LEU A 55 4.18 8.96 7.92
C LEU A 55 4.48 10.45 8.09
N SER A 56 4.19 11.22 7.02
CA SER A 56 4.28 12.68 7.08
C SER A 56 3.03 13.27 7.71
N GLY A 57 3.18 14.37 8.41
CA GLY A 57 2.07 15.21 8.83
C GLY A 57 1.32 14.81 10.08
N VAL A 58 1.51 13.62 10.63
CA VAL A 58 0.83 13.18 11.85
C VAL A 58 1.87 12.82 12.90
N GLY A 59 2.60 13.83 13.37
CA GLY A 59 3.56 13.65 14.45
C GLY A 59 4.67 12.65 14.17
N ASN A 60 5.05 12.47 12.89
CA ASN A 60 6.06 11.49 12.48
C ASN A 60 5.72 10.07 12.95
N THR A 61 4.47 9.67 12.81
CA THR A 61 4.03 8.32 13.18
C THR A 61 4.82 7.27 12.43
N ARG A 62 5.28 6.26 13.14
CA ARG A 62 6.04 5.14 12.59
C ARG A 62 5.19 3.89 12.62
N LEU A 63 5.14 3.19 11.48
CA LEU A 63 4.44 1.93 11.34
C LEU A 63 5.42 0.87 10.92
N VAL A 64 5.29 -0.33 11.50
CA VAL A 64 6.06 -1.48 11.04
C VAL A 64 5.12 -2.38 10.26
N TYR A 65 5.36 -2.51 8.96
CA TYR A 65 4.63 -3.42 8.08
C TYR A 65 5.40 -4.73 7.96
N GLU A 66 4.69 -5.83 8.10
CA GLU A 66 5.24 -7.16 7.85
C GLU A 66 4.55 -7.74 6.62
N MET A 67 5.33 -8.28 5.68
CA MET A 67 4.79 -8.98 4.53
C MET A 67 4.43 -10.40 4.97
N THR A 68 3.15 -10.63 5.22
CA THR A 68 2.65 -11.88 5.76
C THR A 68 2.38 -12.93 4.71
N GLU A 69 2.10 -12.50 3.47
CA GLU A 69 1.89 -13.40 2.33
C GLU A 69 2.56 -12.80 1.11
N PHE A 70 3.22 -13.64 0.34
CA PHE A 70 3.85 -13.24 -0.91
C PHE A 70 3.83 -14.41 -1.90
N ASP A 71 3.31 -14.15 -3.09
CA ASP A 71 3.31 -15.12 -4.20
C ASP A 71 3.77 -14.41 -5.46
N GLY A 72 5.03 -14.66 -5.84
CA GLY A 72 5.65 -14.02 -7.01
C GLY A 72 5.13 -14.55 -8.34
N GLU A 73 4.49 -15.72 -8.37
CA GLU A 73 3.90 -16.25 -9.60
C GLU A 73 2.48 -15.70 -9.80
N ALA A 74 1.67 -15.71 -8.74
CA ALA A 74 0.33 -15.17 -8.79
C ALA A 74 0.30 -13.64 -8.72
N LEU A 75 1.43 -13.00 -8.41
CA LEU A 75 1.59 -11.56 -8.26
C LEU A 75 0.63 -11.00 -7.21
N THR A 76 0.73 -11.56 -6.01
CA THR A 76 -0.04 -11.11 -4.85
C THR A 76 0.87 -10.97 -3.64
N ALA A 77 0.58 -9.97 -2.81
CA ALA A 77 1.29 -9.74 -1.56
C ALA A 77 0.34 -9.14 -0.54
N LYS A 78 0.52 -9.50 0.72
CA LYS A 78 -0.25 -8.95 1.83
C LYS A 78 0.70 -8.45 2.90
N LEU A 79 0.48 -7.21 3.32
CA LEU A 79 1.27 -6.56 4.36
C LEU A 79 0.35 -6.15 5.50
N VAL A 80 0.83 -6.31 6.73
CA VAL A 80 0.07 -5.97 7.92
C VAL A 80 0.91 -5.09 8.82
N ALA A 81 0.36 -3.95 9.22
CA ALA A 81 0.95 -3.09 10.23
C ALA A 81 0.03 -3.06 11.45
N THR A 82 0.61 -3.23 12.62
CA THR A 82 -0.12 -3.16 13.88
C THR A 82 0.43 -2.00 14.72
N HIS A 83 -0.45 -1.09 15.07
CA HIS A 83 -0.15 0.05 15.93
C HIS A 83 -1.01 -0.04 17.19
N SER A 84 -0.66 0.73 18.22
CA SER A 84 -1.37 0.68 19.50
C SER A 84 -2.87 1.03 19.38
N TRP A 85 -3.25 1.86 18.39
CA TRP A 85 -4.64 2.29 18.25
C TRP A 85 -5.28 1.90 16.91
N PHE A 86 -4.54 1.26 15.99
CA PHE A 86 -5.12 0.79 14.73
C PHE A 86 -4.31 -0.39 14.16
N ARG A 87 -4.90 -1.04 13.14
CA ARG A 87 -4.26 -2.08 12.36
C ARG A 87 -4.53 -1.80 10.88
N SER A 88 -3.50 -1.85 10.05
CA SER A 88 -3.63 -1.67 8.60
C SER A 88 -3.32 -2.98 7.89
N ILE A 89 -4.17 -3.35 6.94
CA ILE A 89 -3.98 -4.53 6.11
C ILE A 89 -3.99 -4.09 4.66
N ASP A 90 -2.86 -4.25 3.99
CA ASP A 90 -2.68 -3.84 2.61
C ASP A 90 -2.48 -5.08 1.73
N THR A 91 -3.30 -5.21 0.70
CA THR A 91 -3.18 -6.30 -0.27
C THR A 91 -2.87 -5.69 -1.63
N ILE A 92 -1.83 -6.19 -2.27
CA ILE A 92 -1.37 -5.73 -3.58
C ILE A 92 -1.43 -6.90 -4.53
N SER A 93 -2.02 -6.69 -5.70
CA SER A 93 -2.10 -7.71 -6.73
C SER A 93 -1.94 -7.08 -8.11
N ALA A 94 -1.50 -7.87 -9.08
CA ALA A 94 -1.39 -7.43 -10.45
C ALA A 94 -1.84 -8.54 -11.39
N THR A 95 -2.49 -8.13 -12.47
CA THR A 95 -2.88 -9.01 -13.57
C THR A 95 -2.42 -8.39 -14.88
N GLY A 96 -2.19 -9.22 -15.88
CA GLY A 96 -1.76 -8.74 -17.18
C GLY A 96 -0.64 -9.61 -17.76
N ASP A 97 0.11 -9.03 -18.69
CA ASP A 97 1.17 -9.71 -19.41
C ASP A 97 2.36 -8.78 -19.64
N ASP A 98 3.20 -9.07 -20.62
CA ASP A 98 4.36 -8.25 -20.94
C ASP A 98 4.00 -6.92 -21.62
N ASP A 99 2.77 -6.79 -22.15
CA ASP A 99 2.31 -5.59 -22.87
C ASP A 99 1.60 -4.59 -21.95
N GLY A 100 1.27 -4.98 -20.75
CA GLY A 100 0.62 -4.09 -19.80
C GLY A 100 -0.03 -4.83 -18.65
N SER A 101 -0.43 -4.08 -17.63
CA SER A 101 -0.94 -4.68 -16.41
C SER A 101 -1.96 -3.77 -15.71
N ASP A 102 -2.78 -4.41 -14.89
CA ASP A 102 -3.64 -3.73 -13.92
C ASP A 102 -3.12 -4.07 -12.52
N VAL A 103 -2.76 -3.04 -11.77
CA VAL A 103 -2.28 -3.19 -10.40
C VAL A 103 -3.35 -2.72 -9.45
N THR A 104 -3.74 -3.57 -8.51
CA THR A 104 -4.75 -3.25 -7.51
C THR A 104 -4.09 -3.12 -6.14
N TYR A 105 -4.35 -2.01 -5.48
CA TYR A 105 -3.94 -1.76 -4.10
C TYR A 105 -5.19 -1.64 -3.25
N ASP A 106 -5.32 -2.53 -2.26
CA ASP A 106 -6.47 -2.60 -1.36
C ASP A 106 -5.96 -2.41 0.07
N ALA A 107 -6.36 -1.32 0.70
CA ALA A 107 -5.96 -1.01 2.06
C ALA A 107 -7.17 -1.00 2.97
N THR A 108 -7.08 -1.71 4.10
CA THR A 108 -8.10 -1.72 5.13
C THR A 108 -7.49 -1.20 6.43
N LEU A 109 -8.16 -0.24 7.05
CA LEU A 109 -7.73 0.34 8.32
C LEU A 109 -8.77 0.03 9.38
N GLU A 110 -8.36 -0.67 10.44
CA GLU A 110 -9.21 -1.03 11.56
C GLU A 110 -8.76 -0.26 12.79
N LEU A 111 -9.66 0.55 13.37
CA LEU A 111 -9.41 1.21 14.63
C LEU A 111 -9.67 0.26 15.77
N ARG A 112 -8.82 0.30 16.79
CA ARG A 112 -9.01 -0.47 18.02
C ARG A 112 -9.95 0.29 18.94
N SER A 113 -10.81 -0.44 19.66
CA SER A 113 -11.70 0.13 20.66
C SER A 113 -10.88 0.90 21.71
N PRO A 114 -11.32 2.12 22.15
CA PRO A 114 -12.63 2.74 21.87
C PRO A 114 -12.67 3.58 20.59
N LEU A 115 -11.57 3.66 19.84
CA LEU A 115 -11.46 4.54 18.68
C LEU A 115 -12.35 4.12 17.51
N ALA A 116 -12.88 2.90 17.53
CA ALA A 116 -13.79 2.41 16.50
C ALA A 116 -15.02 3.28 16.30
N LEU A 117 -15.40 4.09 17.30
CA LEU A 117 -16.52 5.04 17.19
C LEU A 117 -16.24 6.16 16.20
N LEU A 118 -14.98 6.36 15.81
CA LEU A 118 -14.58 7.40 14.86
C LEU A 118 -14.55 6.90 13.40
N ASP A 119 -14.95 5.64 13.15
CA ASP A 119 -14.90 5.05 11.81
C ASP A 119 -15.53 5.90 10.71
N PRO A 120 -16.72 6.53 10.89
CA PRO A 120 -17.29 7.32 9.80
C PRO A 120 -16.43 8.51 9.38
N LEU A 121 -15.79 9.19 10.34
CA LEU A 121 -14.88 10.30 10.06
C LEU A 121 -13.57 9.79 9.44
N LEU A 122 -13.10 8.64 9.92
CA LEU A 122 -11.90 8.00 9.39
C LEU A 122 -12.09 7.63 7.92
N GLY A 123 -13.27 7.14 7.54
CA GLY A 123 -13.56 6.79 6.16
C GLY A 123 -13.35 7.95 5.20
N LEU A 124 -13.78 9.16 5.58
CA LEU A 124 -13.58 10.36 4.76
C LEU A 124 -12.10 10.74 4.66
N ALA A 125 -11.38 10.70 5.78
CA ALA A 125 -9.96 11.01 5.79
C ALA A 125 -9.16 9.98 4.99
N PHE A 126 -9.50 8.72 5.14
CA PHE A 126 -8.83 7.62 4.46
C PHE A 126 -9.02 7.68 2.95
N LYS A 127 -10.22 8.09 2.50
CA LYS A 127 -10.48 8.29 1.09
C LYS A 127 -9.57 9.36 0.48
N ARG A 128 -9.36 10.46 1.17
CA ARG A 128 -8.47 11.53 0.71
C ARG A 128 -7.02 11.08 0.63
N ILE A 129 -6.56 10.35 1.65
CA ILE A 129 -5.22 9.79 1.67
C ILE A 129 -5.04 8.83 0.51
N GLY A 130 -6.01 7.94 0.31
CA GLY A 130 -5.97 6.96 -0.78
C GLY A 130 -6.00 7.62 -2.15
N ASP A 131 -6.84 8.65 -2.35
CA ASP A 131 -6.91 9.37 -3.62
C ASP A 131 -5.57 10.02 -3.98
N ARG A 132 -4.86 10.59 -3.00
CA ARG A 132 -3.54 11.18 -3.23
C ARG A 132 -2.51 10.12 -3.57
N ALA A 133 -2.53 9.00 -2.86
CA ALA A 133 -1.63 7.88 -3.14
C ALA A 133 -1.91 7.28 -4.52
N ALA A 134 -3.18 7.12 -4.88
CA ALA A 134 -3.57 6.62 -6.19
C ALA A 134 -3.09 7.55 -7.32
N ALA A 135 -3.24 8.87 -7.14
CA ALA A 135 -2.75 9.84 -8.11
C ALA A 135 -1.23 9.75 -8.28
N GLY A 136 -0.50 9.57 -7.18
CA GLY A 136 0.95 9.38 -7.22
C GLY A 136 1.33 8.09 -7.92
N LEU A 137 0.60 7.02 -7.68
CA LEU A 137 0.84 5.73 -8.31
C LEU A 137 0.60 5.78 -9.82
N ILE A 138 -0.48 6.45 -10.25
CA ILE A 138 -0.77 6.66 -11.66
C ILE A 138 0.41 7.37 -12.35
N ARG A 139 0.90 8.44 -11.75
CA ARG A 139 2.03 9.21 -12.26
C ARG A 139 3.30 8.36 -12.34
N THR A 140 3.58 7.58 -11.30
CA THR A 140 4.82 6.81 -11.19
C THR A 140 4.83 5.61 -12.13
N LEU A 141 3.66 4.99 -12.35
CA LEU A 141 3.54 3.87 -13.29
C LEU A 141 3.22 4.32 -14.71
N ASP A 142 3.08 5.64 -14.95
CA ASP A 142 2.60 6.20 -16.22
C ASP A 142 1.28 5.53 -16.65
N GLY A 143 0.41 5.30 -15.69
CA GLY A 143 -0.82 4.58 -15.88
C GLY A 143 -2.05 5.48 -15.87
N ALA A 144 -3.21 4.86 -15.77
CA ALA A 144 -4.50 5.53 -15.67
C ALA A 144 -5.38 4.76 -14.67
N ALA A 145 -6.26 5.48 -13.98
CA ALA A 145 -7.21 4.85 -13.08
C ALA A 145 -8.17 3.95 -13.85
N VAL A 146 -8.47 2.78 -13.28
CA VAL A 146 -9.40 1.80 -13.86
C VAL A 146 -10.58 1.62 -12.90
N GLY A 147 -11.76 1.93 -13.38
CA GLY A 147 -13.02 1.69 -12.68
C GLY A 147 -13.32 2.61 -11.53
#